data_309d4d180a4156919d51f21d38581604
#
_entry.id   309d4d180a4156919d51f21d38581604
#
_cell.length_a   1.000
_cell.length_b   1.000
_cell.length_c   1.000
_cell.angle_alpha   90.00
_cell.angle_beta   90.00
_cell.angle_gamma   90.00
#
_symmetry.space_group_name_H-M   'P 1'
#
loop_
_entity.id
_entity.type
_entity.pdbx_description
1 polymer ?
#
loop_
_entity_poly.entity_id
_entity_poly.type
_entity_poly.pdbx_seq_one_letter_code
_entity_poly.pdbx_strand_id
1 'polypeptide(L)'
;MQGGTLTIYDTEEAYVEALSDYLNKNMELGVVTVAFSDLDKFISYLENDKAGYVVVCEAFDKHNLKGRINEDKIISLVTTKDGDNSGPWVYKYQSAKAITKELKAVMLMKEENILLEDNNLHIVFSTKSSIEREEYANILMTDLKNKGSVLYLDMEPYNSRTVNGYGSHKGMSELIYYLKQGGEKLKWRFKTLIEKEDVSGRILPVSCPLDLSELTGEDVKELLDTIRRLNEYDFILINLGLLTPATFELMKAGKHIEIVVTRKNGDRESAENFINNMKLLGMKDVERRVEIIEFGTDTWL
;
A
#
# COMPACT_ATOMS: atom_id res chain seq x y z
N MET A 1 -9.19 1.61 -16.80
CA MET A 1 -9.97 1.70 -15.57
C MET A 1 -11.19 0.79 -15.73
N GLN A 2 -11.18 -0.40 -15.13
CA GLN A 2 -12.45 -1.09 -14.84
C GLN A 2 -13.01 -0.34 -13.63
N GLY A 3 -13.92 0.59 -13.87
CA GLY A 3 -14.57 1.37 -12.82
C GLY A 3 -15.41 0.44 -11.96
N GLY A 4 -15.02 0.27 -10.71
CA GLY A 4 -15.84 -0.42 -9.72
C GLY A 4 -17.17 0.33 -9.57
N THR A 5 -18.23 -0.38 -9.16
CA THR A 5 -19.54 0.20 -8.90
C THR A 5 -19.72 0.38 -7.40
N LEU A 6 -20.19 1.54 -6.95
CA LEU A 6 -20.67 1.78 -5.60
C LEU A 6 -22.18 1.53 -5.58
N THR A 7 -22.62 0.50 -4.86
CA THR A 7 -24.04 0.17 -4.75
C THR A 7 -24.58 0.63 -3.42
N ILE A 8 -25.64 1.43 -3.39
CA ILE A 8 -26.23 1.98 -2.17
C ILE A 8 -27.63 1.42 -1.97
N TYR A 9 -27.90 0.91 -0.77
CA TYR A 9 -29.23 0.50 -0.34
C TYR A 9 -29.67 1.28 0.89
N ASP A 10 -30.84 1.91 0.81
CA ASP A 10 -31.53 2.51 1.95
C ASP A 10 -33.06 2.44 1.72
N THR A 11 -33.82 2.27 2.78
CA THR A 11 -35.28 2.23 2.72
C THR A 11 -35.94 3.57 2.38
N GLU A 12 -35.18 4.68 2.51
CA GLU A 12 -35.64 6.02 2.15
C GLU A 12 -35.32 6.33 0.68
N GLU A 13 -36.26 6.05 -0.23
CA GLU A 13 -36.09 6.19 -1.67
C GLU A 13 -35.57 7.58 -2.08
N ALA A 14 -36.21 8.64 -1.63
CA ALA A 14 -35.81 10.01 -1.97
C ALA A 14 -34.39 10.36 -1.51
N TYR A 15 -33.95 9.80 -0.37
CA TYR A 15 -32.60 10.00 0.14
C TYR A 15 -31.57 9.30 -0.75
N VAL A 16 -31.78 8.02 -1.04
CA VAL A 16 -30.80 7.23 -1.77
C VAL A 16 -30.65 7.69 -3.21
N GLU A 17 -31.75 8.11 -3.85
CA GLU A 17 -31.72 8.70 -5.19
C GLU A 17 -30.94 10.04 -5.19
N ALA A 18 -31.26 10.95 -4.27
CA ALA A 18 -30.58 12.24 -4.17
C ALA A 18 -29.07 12.09 -3.90
N LEU A 19 -28.69 11.13 -3.04
CA LEU A 19 -27.28 10.85 -2.74
C LEU A 19 -26.57 10.26 -3.97
N SER A 20 -27.17 9.28 -4.63
CA SER A 20 -26.61 8.67 -5.84
C SER A 20 -26.42 9.69 -6.97
N ASP A 21 -27.41 10.54 -7.18
CA ASP A 21 -27.35 11.62 -8.17
C ASP A 21 -26.21 12.60 -7.88
N TYR A 22 -26.05 12.97 -6.60
CA TYR A 22 -24.96 13.85 -6.18
C TYR A 22 -23.60 13.21 -6.42
N LEU A 23 -23.42 11.95 -6.04
CA LEU A 23 -22.16 11.22 -6.20
C LEU A 23 -21.79 11.04 -7.68
N ASN A 24 -22.76 10.70 -8.53
CA ASN A 24 -22.55 10.54 -9.97
C ASN A 24 -22.25 11.87 -10.69
N LYS A 25 -22.87 12.99 -10.26
CA LYS A 25 -22.61 14.32 -10.84
C LYS A 25 -21.20 14.84 -10.49
N ASN A 26 -20.73 14.59 -9.29
CA ASN A 26 -19.45 15.14 -8.84
C ASN A 26 -18.24 14.26 -9.16
N MET A 27 -18.45 12.97 -9.46
CA MET A 27 -17.42 11.98 -9.82
C MET A 27 -16.16 11.95 -8.92
N GLU A 28 -16.25 12.50 -7.71
CA GLU A 28 -15.12 12.60 -6.79
C GLU A 28 -14.64 11.22 -6.29
N LEU A 29 -15.53 10.21 -6.34
CA LEU A 29 -15.21 8.83 -5.95
C LEU A 29 -14.58 8.02 -7.09
N GLY A 30 -14.65 8.51 -8.35
CA GLY A 30 -14.11 7.79 -9.50
C GLY A 30 -14.85 6.49 -9.86
N VAL A 31 -16.04 6.25 -9.27
CA VAL A 31 -16.86 5.05 -9.46
C VAL A 31 -18.29 5.46 -9.83
N VAL A 32 -18.97 4.58 -10.57
CA VAL A 32 -20.39 4.76 -10.85
C VAL A 32 -21.21 4.33 -9.64
N THR A 33 -22.18 5.16 -9.23
CA THR A 33 -23.05 4.87 -8.08
C THR A 33 -24.42 4.40 -8.58
N VAL A 34 -24.89 3.27 -8.04
CA VAL A 34 -26.22 2.71 -8.30
C VAL A 34 -26.99 2.62 -6.98
N ALA A 35 -28.24 3.07 -6.97
CA ALA A 35 -29.07 3.19 -5.78
C ALA A 35 -30.29 2.27 -5.81
N PHE A 36 -30.64 1.74 -4.66
CA PHE A 36 -31.81 0.86 -4.45
C PHE A 36 -32.53 1.22 -3.16
N SER A 37 -33.87 1.26 -3.24
CA SER A 37 -34.78 1.33 -2.08
C SER A 37 -35.56 0.03 -1.88
N ASP A 38 -35.60 -0.82 -2.90
CA ASP A 38 -36.23 -2.13 -2.90
C ASP A 38 -35.18 -3.22 -2.64
N LEU A 39 -35.44 -4.06 -1.63
CA LEU A 39 -34.49 -5.09 -1.18
C LEU A 39 -34.28 -6.19 -2.24
N ASP A 40 -35.36 -6.63 -2.87
CA ASP A 40 -35.29 -7.74 -3.83
C ASP A 40 -34.52 -7.33 -5.08
N LYS A 41 -34.73 -6.10 -5.54
CA LYS A 41 -33.96 -5.52 -6.66
C LYS A 41 -32.48 -5.35 -6.30
N PHE A 42 -32.20 -4.89 -5.08
CA PHE A 42 -30.83 -4.74 -4.59
C PHE A 42 -30.10 -6.07 -4.56
N ILE A 43 -30.70 -7.10 -3.97
CA ILE A 43 -30.09 -8.44 -3.90
C ILE A 43 -29.91 -9.05 -5.29
N SER A 44 -30.94 -8.95 -6.16
CA SER A 44 -30.83 -9.44 -7.55
C SER A 44 -29.73 -8.74 -8.34
N TYR A 45 -29.50 -7.45 -8.10
CA TYR A 45 -28.41 -6.73 -8.72
C TYR A 45 -27.05 -7.27 -8.28
N LEU A 46 -26.84 -7.52 -6.97
CA LEU A 46 -25.59 -8.05 -6.44
C LEU A 46 -25.27 -9.48 -6.92
N GLU A 47 -26.29 -10.26 -7.27
CA GLU A 47 -26.11 -11.62 -7.84
C GLU A 47 -25.63 -11.59 -9.29
N ASN A 48 -26.01 -10.57 -10.05
CA ASN A 48 -25.71 -10.47 -11.48
C ASN A 48 -24.54 -9.57 -11.81
N ASP A 49 -24.19 -8.63 -10.92
CA ASP A 49 -23.14 -7.65 -11.15
C ASP A 49 -22.11 -7.65 -9.99
N LYS A 50 -20.83 -7.54 -10.32
CA LYS A 50 -19.78 -7.48 -9.30
C LYS A 50 -19.70 -6.06 -8.73
N ALA A 51 -20.45 -5.81 -7.65
CA ALA A 51 -20.33 -4.56 -6.90
C ALA A 51 -18.89 -4.37 -6.38
N GLY A 52 -18.32 -3.18 -6.61
CA GLY A 52 -17.03 -2.80 -6.05
C GLY A 52 -17.14 -2.59 -4.53
N TYR A 53 -18.06 -1.71 -4.12
CA TYR A 53 -18.40 -1.42 -2.72
C TYR A 53 -19.91 -1.39 -2.54
N VAL A 54 -20.36 -1.74 -1.34
CA VAL A 54 -21.78 -1.71 -0.96
C VAL A 54 -21.97 -0.85 0.27
N VAL A 55 -22.88 0.13 0.18
CA VAL A 55 -23.30 0.98 1.28
C VAL A 55 -24.72 0.58 1.68
N VAL A 56 -24.94 0.25 2.94
CA VAL A 56 -26.25 -0.19 3.44
C VAL A 56 -26.68 0.65 4.64
N CYS A 57 -27.98 0.89 4.79
CA CYS A 57 -28.53 1.55 5.96
C CYS A 57 -28.29 0.70 7.24
N GLU A 58 -28.29 1.37 8.40
CA GLU A 58 -28.03 0.75 9.71
C GLU A 58 -28.97 -0.43 10.03
N ALA A 59 -30.22 -0.33 9.60
CA ALA A 59 -31.24 -1.37 9.82
C ALA A 59 -31.11 -2.60 8.91
N PHE A 60 -30.16 -2.58 7.98
CA PHE A 60 -29.97 -3.68 7.02
C PHE A 60 -29.29 -4.89 7.70
N ASP A 61 -29.89 -6.08 7.55
CA ASP A 61 -29.26 -7.31 8.00
C ASP A 61 -28.14 -7.77 7.04
N LYS A 62 -26.90 -7.55 7.48
CA LYS A 62 -25.68 -7.87 6.70
C LYS A 62 -25.55 -9.38 6.39
N HIS A 63 -26.26 -10.26 7.09
CA HIS A 63 -26.27 -11.69 6.77
C HIS A 63 -26.79 -11.96 5.35
N ASN A 64 -27.65 -11.09 4.83
CA ASN A 64 -28.17 -11.18 3.45
C ASN A 64 -27.06 -10.98 2.39
N LEU A 65 -25.91 -10.43 2.76
CA LEU A 65 -24.77 -10.21 1.86
C LEU A 65 -23.71 -11.32 1.94
N LYS A 66 -23.86 -12.25 2.89
CA LYS A 66 -22.88 -13.32 3.11
C LYS A 66 -22.72 -14.20 1.86
N GLY A 67 -21.49 -14.33 1.37
CA GLY A 67 -21.18 -15.09 0.16
C GLY A 67 -21.44 -14.37 -1.17
N ARG A 68 -22.04 -13.16 -1.15
CA ARG A 68 -22.31 -12.33 -2.35
C ARG A 68 -21.27 -11.22 -2.50
N ILE A 69 -20.83 -10.66 -1.38
CA ILE A 69 -19.80 -9.62 -1.33
C ILE A 69 -18.86 -9.85 -0.15
N ASN A 70 -17.60 -9.44 -0.30
CA ASN A 70 -16.64 -9.48 0.80
C ASN A 70 -17.08 -8.50 1.90
N GLU A 71 -17.08 -8.94 3.16
CA GLU A 71 -17.46 -8.13 4.33
C GLU A 71 -16.66 -6.82 4.41
N ASP A 72 -15.41 -6.84 3.95
CA ASP A 72 -14.55 -5.64 3.88
C ASP A 72 -15.05 -4.57 2.91
N LYS A 73 -15.91 -4.91 1.98
CA LYS A 73 -16.49 -3.98 1.00
C LYS A 73 -17.85 -3.43 1.42
N ILE A 74 -18.31 -3.75 2.62
CA ILE A 74 -19.59 -3.30 3.15
C ILE A 74 -19.37 -2.10 4.06
N ILE A 75 -20.07 -1.00 3.80
CA ILE A 75 -20.04 0.26 4.56
C ILE A 75 -21.44 0.50 5.13
N SER A 76 -21.55 0.81 6.42
CA SER A 76 -22.85 1.10 7.05
C SER A 76 -23.16 2.60 7.02
N LEU A 77 -24.36 2.98 6.59
CA LEU A 77 -24.90 4.33 6.83
C LEU A 77 -25.57 4.33 8.21
N VAL A 78 -24.95 5.02 9.19
CA VAL A 78 -25.44 5.05 10.55
C VAL A 78 -26.21 6.34 10.84
N THR A 79 -27.21 6.24 11.70
CA THR A 79 -28.07 7.37 12.09
C THR A 79 -27.57 8.05 13.37
N THR A 80 -26.68 7.39 14.13
CA THR A 80 -26.06 7.91 15.34
C THR A 80 -24.54 7.73 15.29
N LYS A 81 -23.78 8.67 15.87
CA LYS A 81 -22.30 8.60 15.91
C LYS A 81 -21.77 7.81 17.10
N ASP A 82 -22.61 7.59 18.11
CA ASP A 82 -22.21 7.00 19.41
C ASP A 82 -22.55 5.50 19.54
N GLY A 83 -22.84 4.82 18.42
CA GLY A 83 -23.16 3.38 18.40
C GLY A 83 -21.90 2.51 18.41
N ASP A 84 -22.03 1.30 18.98
CA ASP A 84 -20.99 0.24 18.90
C ASP A 84 -20.96 -0.35 17.48
N ASN A 85 -20.46 0.45 16.53
CA ASN A 85 -20.45 0.11 15.12
C ASN A 85 -19.21 -0.75 14.80
N SER A 86 -19.39 -2.07 14.77
CA SER A 86 -18.37 -2.97 14.26
C SER A 86 -18.24 -2.83 12.73
N GLY A 87 -17.10 -2.37 12.26
CA GLY A 87 -16.80 -2.20 10.84
C GLY A 87 -16.90 -0.73 10.37
N PRO A 88 -16.63 -0.48 9.07
CA PRO A 88 -16.63 0.87 8.52
C PRO A 88 -18.05 1.42 8.41
N TRP A 89 -18.16 2.68 8.77
CA TRP A 89 -19.43 3.38 8.74
C TRP A 89 -19.29 4.85 8.32
N VAL A 90 -20.38 5.42 7.84
CA VAL A 90 -20.53 6.82 7.48
C VAL A 90 -21.81 7.36 8.12
N TYR A 91 -21.75 8.55 8.70
CA TYR A 91 -22.94 9.17 9.30
C TYR A 91 -23.91 9.67 8.22
N LYS A 92 -25.18 9.25 8.32
CA LYS A 92 -26.20 9.50 7.29
C LYS A 92 -26.63 10.98 7.22
N TYR A 93 -26.90 11.61 8.37
CA TYR A 93 -27.48 12.94 8.44
C TYR A 93 -26.43 14.07 8.43
N GLN A 94 -25.72 14.17 7.31
CA GLN A 94 -24.75 15.23 7.03
C GLN A 94 -24.84 15.67 5.56
N SER A 95 -24.07 16.69 5.17
CA SER A 95 -24.06 17.13 3.77
C SER A 95 -23.55 16.03 2.84
N ALA A 96 -24.09 15.94 1.61
CA ALA A 96 -23.63 14.98 0.60
C ALA A 96 -22.11 15.10 0.33
N LYS A 97 -21.55 16.32 0.40
CA LYS A 97 -20.12 16.56 0.30
C LYS A 97 -19.33 15.91 1.46
N ALA A 98 -19.84 15.94 2.67
CA ALA A 98 -19.21 15.31 3.82
C ALA A 98 -19.30 13.78 3.71
N ILE A 99 -20.46 13.25 3.29
CA ILE A 99 -20.62 11.80 2.99
C ILE A 99 -19.62 11.36 1.93
N THR A 100 -19.47 12.10 0.84
CA THR A 100 -18.49 11.78 -0.23
C THR A 100 -17.06 11.71 0.31
N LYS A 101 -16.69 12.69 1.14
CA LYS A 101 -15.34 12.72 1.75
C LYS A 101 -15.12 11.51 2.68
N GLU A 102 -16.11 11.16 3.51
CA GLU A 102 -16.02 10.00 4.40
C GLU A 102 -16.02 8.67 3.62
N LEU A 103 -16.88 8.52 2.62
CA LEU A 103 -16.89 7.35 1.74
C LEU A 103 -15.53 7.19 1.05
N LYS A 104 -14.99 8.28 0.51
CA LYS A 104 -13.67 8.27 -0.12
C LYS A 104 -12.59 7.84 0.86
N ALA A 105 -12.58 8.37 2.08
CA ALA A 105 -11.62 8.00 3.12
C ALA A 105 -11.75 6.50 3.51
N VAL A 106 -12.98 6.02 3.69
CA VAL A 106 -13.24 4.61 4.03
C VAL A 106 -12.85 3.67 2.88
N MET A 107 -13.17 4.03 1.64
CA MET A 107 -12.81 3.24 0.45
C MET A 107 -11.29 3.22 0.25
N LEU A 108 -10.61 4.36 0.40
CA LEU A 108 -9.15 4.45 0.31
C LEU A 108 -8.45 3.69 1.44
N MET A 109 -8.91 3.82 2.70
CA MET A 109 -8.37 3.05 3.81
C MET A 109 -8.53 1.54 3.62
N LYS A 110 -9.63 1.11 2.99
CA LYS A 110 -9.87 -0.30 2.70
C LYS A 110 -9.10 -0.79 1.48
N GLU A 111 -8.97 0.02 0.45
CA GLU A 111 -8.07 -0.28 -0.67
C GLU A 111 -6.62 -0.36 -0.18
N GLU A 112 -6.20 0.52 0.74
CA GLU A 112 -4.89 0.43 1.39
C GLU A 112 -4.74 -0.89 2.17
N ASN A 113 -5.75 -1.35 2.91
CA ASN A 113 -5.70 -2.62 3.66
C ASN A 113 -5.78 -3.86 2.76
N ILE A 114 -6.67 -3.87 1.76
CA ILE A 114 -6.80 -5.00 0.81
C ILE A 114 -5.52 -5.09 -0.06
N LEU A 115 -4.96 -3.95 -0.46
CA LEU A 115 -3.75 -3.89 -1.25
C LEU A 115 -2.48 -4.23 -0.45
N LEU A 116 -2.50 -4.09 0.89
CA LEU A 116 -1.42 -4.54 1.77
C LEU A 116 -1.41 -6.07 1.94
N GLU A 117 -2.57 -6.73 1.82
CA GLU A 117 -2.67 -8.19 1.91
C GLU A 117 -2.25 -8.92 0.61
N ASP A 118 -2.47 -8.29 -0.56
CA ASP A 118 -2.19 -8.91 -1.87
C ASP A 118 -0.78 -8.66 -2.41
N ASN A 119 -0.06 -7.64 -1.91
CA ASN A 119 1.30 -7.39 -2.34
C ASN A 119 2.31 -8.09 -1.43
N ASN A 120 3.08 -9.01 -1.99
CA ASN A 120 4.25 -9.59 -1.36
C ASN A 120 5.37 -8.53 -1.29
N LEU A 121 5.19 -7.53 -0.40
CA LEU A 121 6.17 -6.47 -0.16
C LEU A 121 7.19 -6.95 0.87
N HIS A 122 8.40 -7.16 0.41
CA HIS A 122 9.57 -7.50 1.18
C HIS A 122 10.42 -6.26 1.44
N ILE A 123 10.85 -6.06 2.68
CA ILE A 123 11.76 -4.98 3.07
C ILE A 123 12.97 -5.58 3.73
N VAL A 124 14.12 -5.38 3.14
CA VAL A 124 15.41 -5.78 3.73
C VAL A 124 16.04 -4.57 4.36
N PHE A 125 16.35 -4.66 5.65
CA PHE A 125 16.93 -3.60 6.45
C PHE A 125 18.06 -4.12 7.33
N SER A 126 18.97 -3.27 7.76
CA SER A 126 19.95 -3.57 8.79
C SER A 126 20.24 -2.34 9.64
N THR A 127 20.47 -2.54 10.93
CA THR A 127 20.82 -1.46 11.86
C THR A 127 22.30 -1.06 11.77
N LYS A 128 23.17 -1.94 11.23
CA LYS A 128 24.61 -1.74 11.23
C LYS A 128 25.34 -2.19 9.96
N SER A 129 24.84 -3.21 9.29
CA SER A 129 25.59 -3.92 8.24
C SER A 129 25.01 -3.67 6.86
N SER A 130 25.53 -2.64 6.16
CA SER A 130 25.03 -2.27 4.83
C SER A 130 25.44 -3.27 3.73
N ILE A 131 26.66 -3.81 3.80
CA ILE A 131 27.18 -4.74 2.79
C ILE A 131 26.43 -6.07 2.84
N GLU A 132 26.34 -6.68 4.01
CA GLU A 132 25.66 -7.95 4.22
C GLU A 132 24.17 -7.84 3.89
N ARG A 133 23.54 -6.69 4.18
CA ARG A 133 22.16 -6.40 3.77
C ARG A 133 22.02 -6.39 2.26
N GLU A 134 22.91 -5.70 1.53
CA GLU A 134 22.88 -5.63 0.07
C GLU A 134 23.07 -7.02 -0.56
N GLU A 135 24.02 -7.81 -0.04
CA GLU A 135 24.27 -9.17 -0.50
C GLU A 135 23.03 -10.05 -0.27
N TYR A 136 22.44 -9.99 0.93
CA TYR A 136 21.23 -10.73 1.25
C TYR A 136 20.06 -10.32 0.34
N ALA A 137 19.84 -9.01 0.12
CA ALA A 137 18.77 -8.53 -0.75
C ALA A 137 18.92 -9.05 -2.19
N ASN A 138 20.14 -9.18 -2.71
CA ASN A 138 20.37 -9.75 -4.04
C ASN A 138 20.09 -11.27 -4.09
N ILE A 139 20.39 -12.00 -3.01
CA ILE A 139 20.04 -13.43 -2.90
C ILE A 139 18.52 -13.58 -2.84
N LEU A 140 17.86 -12.81 -1.96
CA LEU A 140 16.41 -12.83 -1.83
C LEU A 140 15.71 -12.49 -3.16
N MET A 141 16.24 -11.48 -3.89
CA MET A 141 15.75 -11.17 -5.24
C MET A 141 15.79 -12.39 -6.16
N THR A 142 16.87 -13.15 -6.11
CA THR A 142 17.03 -14.36 -6.94
C THR A 142 16.03 -15.45 -6.54
N ASP A 143 15.82 -15.63 -5.24
CA ASP A 143 14.85 -16.60 -4.72
C ASP A 143 13.40 -16.23 -5.07
N LEU A 144 13.07 -14.94 -5.01
CA LEU A 144 11.76 -14.44 -5.40
C LEU A 144 11.52 -14.54 -6.91
N LYS A 145 12.56 -14.33 -7.76
CA LYS A 145 12.48 -14.54 -9.22
C LYS A 145 12.09 -15.96 -9.60
N ASN A 146 12.45 -16.95 -8.80
CA ASN A 146 12.05 -18.34 -9.02
C ASN A 146 10.56 -18.59 -8.73
N LYS A 147 9.89 -17.64 -8.05
CA LYS A 147 8.48 -17.75 -7.65
C LYS A 147 7.56 -16.87 -8.48
N GLY A 148 8.09 -15.81 -9.10
CA GLY A 148 7.32 -14.86 -9.89
C GLY A 148 8.12 -13.64 -10.31
N SER A 149 7.41 -12.64 -10.86
CA SER A 149 8.00 -11.38 -11.28
C SER A 149 8.33 -10.50 -10.07
N VAL A 150 9.50 -9.84 -10.07
CA VAL A 150 10.01 -9.06 -8.96
C VAL A 150 10.33 -7.64 -9.39
N LEU A 151 9.83 -6.64 -8.66
CA LEU A 151 10.32 -5.27 -8.73
C LEU A 151 11.27 -5.00 -7.56
N TYR A 152 12.52 -4.72 -7.86
CA TYR A 152 13.53 -4.36 -6.88
C TYR A 152 13.75 -2.85 -6.83
N LEU A 153 13.55 -2.26 -5.66
CA LEU A 153 13.82 -0.86 -5.37
C LEU A 153 15.04 -0.73 -4.47
N ASP A 154 16.10 -0.11 -4.98
CA ASP A 154 17.31 0.11 -4.21
C ASP A 154 17.29 1.50 -3.55
N MET A 155 16.95 1.52 -2.26
CA MET A 155 16.91 2.73 -1.43
C MET A 155 18.14 2.82 -0.51
N GLU A 156 19.29 2.38 -1.01
CA GLU A 156 20.58 2.51 -0.33
C GLU A 156 21.20 3.88 -0.65
N PRO A 157 21.45 4.74 0.36
CA PRO A 157 22.05 6.05 0.13
C PRO A 157 23.55 6.00 -0.21
N TYR A 158 24.25 4.95 0.22
CA TYR A 158 25.71 4.83 0.09
C TYR A 158 26.10 3.58 -0.68
N ASN A 159 25.52 3.39 -1.86
CA ASN A 159 25.75 2.20 -2.67
C ASN A 159 27.21 2.10 -3.12
N SER A 160 27.81 0.92 -2.93
CA SER A 160 29.17 0.61 -3.40
C SER A 160 29.27 0.46 -4.92
N ARG A 161 28.15 0.22 -5.58
CA ARG A 161 28.06 0.16 -7.04
C ARG A 161 28.11 1.56 -7.61
N THR A 162 29.30 2.09 -7.78
CA THR A 162 29.49 3.29 -8.58
C THR A 162 28.86 3.08 -9.93
N VAL A 163 27.76 3.75 -10.18
CA VAL A 163 27.23 3.91 -11.54
C VAL A 163 28.36 4.51 -12.35
N ASN A 164 28.94 3.73 -13.25
CA ASN A 164 30.00 4.17 -14.13
C ASN A 164 29.48 5.39 -14.92
N GLY A 165 29.94 6.58 -14.55
CA GLY A 165 29.66 7.84 -15.21
C GLY A 165 28.76 8.78 -14.43
N TYR A 166 29.31 9.87 -13.99
CA TYR A 166 28.58 11.11 -13.68
C TYR A 166 27.71 11.44 -14.90
N GLY A 167 26.38 11.20 -14.83
CA GLY A 167 25.48 11.58 -15.90
C GLY A 167 24.25 10.71 -16.15
N SER A 168 24.14 9.53 -15.58
CA SER A 168 22.89 8.75 -15.62
C SER A 168 21.97 9.20 -14.48
N HIS A 169 21.10 10.15 -14.75
CA HIS A 169 20.06 10.62 -13.80
C HIS A 169 18.90 9.62 -13.66
N LYS A 170 19.08 8.39 -14.13
CA LYS A 170 18.05 7.37 -14.09
C LYS A 170 18.18 6.56 -12.80
N GLY A 171 17.12 6.52 -12.00
CA GLY A 171 17.10 5.76 -10.76
C GLY A 171 16.17 6.36 -9.72
N MET A 172 16.40 6.01 -8.46
CA MET A 172 15.57 6.45 -7.34
C MET A 172 15.54 7.98 -7.18
N SER A 173 16.63 8.70 -7.44
CA SER A 173 16.64 10.17 -7.40
C SER A 173 15.67 10.81 -8.40
N GLU A 174 15.63 10.29 -9.63
CA GLU A 174 14.68 10.76 -10.65
C GLU A 174 13.24 10.35 -10.27
N LEU A 175 13.04 9.17 -9.69
CA LEU A 175 11.74 8.74 -9.21
C LEU A 175 11.23 9.69 -8.11
N ILE A 176 12.06 10.03 -7.13
CA ILE A 176 11.73 10.97 -6.06
C ILE A 176 11.32 12.33 -6.64
N TYR A 177 12.06 12.84 -7.61
CA TYR A 177 11.71 14.08 -8.30
C TYR A 177 10.31 14.04 -8.93
N TYR A 178 9.94 12.93 -9.59
CA TYR A 178 8.61 12.79 -10.18
C TYR A 178 7.51 12.52 -9.15
N LEU A 179 7.81 11.85 -8.04
CA LEU A 179 6.88 11.72 -6.90
C LEU A 179 6.48 13.11 -6.38
N LYS A 180 7.45 14.02 -6.24
CA LYS A 180 7.18 15.42 -5.83
C LYS A 180 6.30 16.20 -6.81
N GLN A 181 6.32 15.87 -8.09
CA GLN A 181 5.47 16.51 -9.09
C GLN A 181 4.08 15.92 -9.17
N GLY A 182 3.91 14.63 -8.78
CA GLY A 182 2.65 13.91 -8.82
C GLY A 182 2.04 13.73 -10.22
N GLY A 183 0.84 13.15 -10.24
CA GLY A 183 -0.03 13.12 -11.43
C GLY A 183 0.32 12.05 -12.47
N GLU A 184 -0.33 12.14 -13.63
CA GLU A 184 -0.26 11.18 -14.75
C GLU A 184 1.19 10.94 -15.26
N LYS A 185 2.05 11.93 -15.14
CA LYS A 185 3.45 11.84 -15.57
C LYS A 185 4.24 10.83 -14.76
N LEU A 186 3.93 10.68 -13.47
CA LEU A 186 4.62 9.76 -12.58
C LEU A 186 4.50 8.31 -13.11
N LYS A 187 3.30 7.86 -13.44
CA LYS A 187 3.04 6.48 -13.92
C LYS A 187 3.85 6.13 -15.17
N TRP A 188 3.92 7.05 -16.11
CA TRP A 188 4.70 6.86 -17.34
C TRP A 188 6.21 6.86 -17.06
N ARG A 189 6.68 7.84 -16.25
CA ARG A 189 8.09 7.96 -15.90
C ARG A 189 8.56 6.78 -15.06
N PHE A 190 7.76 6.31 -14.11
CA PHE A 190 8.07 5.13 -13.31
C PHE A 190 8.46 3.95 -14.21
N LYS A 191 7.66 3.65 -15.24
CA LYS A 191 7.97 2.57 -16.20
C LYS A 191 9.28 2.78 -16.95
N THR A 192 9.66 4.03 -17.24
CA THR A 192 10.90 4.33 -17.96
C THR A 192 12.16 4.26 -17.09
N LEU A 193 11.99 4.30 -15.75
CA LEU A 193 13.08 4.18 -14.79
C LEU A 193 13.40 2.72 -14.43
N ILE A 194 12.50 1.79 -14.75
CA ILE A 194 12.71 0.38 -14.47
C ILE A 194 13.67 -0.19 -15.50
N GLU A 195 14.82 -0.66 -15.05
CA GLU A 195 15.70 -1.52 -15.82
C GLU A 195 15.13 -2.94 -15.80
N LYS A 196 14.67 -3.42 -16.94
CA LYS A 196 14.06 -4.76 -17.09
C LYS A 196 15.12 -5.83 -17.29
N GLU A 197 14.99 -6.89 -16.51
CA GLU A 197 15.76 -8.13 -16.64
C GLU A 197 14.78 -9.32 -16.66
N ASP A 198 14.52 -9.90 -17.81
CA ASP A 198 13.54 -10.98 -18.00
C ASP A 198 12.17 -10.65 -17.39
N VAL A 199 11.76 -11.41 -16.36
CA VAL A 199 10.49 -11.23 -15.65
C VAL A 199 10.58 -10.21 -14.50
N SER A 200 11.74 -9.59 -14.28
CA SER A 200 11.96 -8.67 -13.17
C SER A 200 12.31 -7.27 -13.64
N GLY A 201 12.18 -6.31 -12.75
CA GLY A 201 12.59 -4.94 -12.94
C GLY A 201 13.38 -4.43 -11.74
N ARG A 202 14.32 -3.53 -12.00
CA ARG A 202 15.12 -2.87 -10.97
C ARG A 202 15.06 -1.37 -11.16
N ILE A 203 14.89 -0.62 -10.07
CA ILE A 203 15.16 0.82 -10.02
C ILE A 203 16.49 1.00 -9.31
N LEU A 204 17.42 1.64 -10.02
CA LEU A 204 18.77 1.91 -9.52
C LEU A 204 18.76 2.81 -8.28
N PRO A 205 19.80 2.75 -7.43
CA PRO A 205 19.87 3.54 -6.20
C PRO A 205 19.88 5.05 -6.48
N VAL A 206 19.81 5.83 -5.41
CA VAL A 206 19.92 7.30 -5.48
C VAL A 206 21.28 7.74 -6.00
N SER A 207 21.30 8.79 -6.80
CA SER A 207 22.54 9.48 -7.21
C SER A 207 23.01 10.49 -6.15
N CYS A 208 22.10 10.98 -5.31
CA CYS A 208 22.39 11.86 -4.18
C CYS A 208 21.76 11.27 -2.90
N PRO A 209 22.55 10.97 -1.86
CA PRO A 209 22.02 10.42 -0.60
C PRO A 209 20.95 11.27 0.07
N LEU A 210 20.98 12.60 -0.13
CA LEU A 210 20.03 13.52 0.47
C LEU A 210 18.62 13.41 -0.13
N ASP A 211 18.50 12.90 -1.36
CA ASP A 211 17.20 12.78 -2.03
C ASP A 211 16.23 11.89 -1.24
N LEU A 212 16.74 10.82 -0.59
CA LEU A 212 15.93 9.96 0.28
C LEU A 212 15.36 10.71 1.49
N SER A 213 16.05 11.74 1.99
CA SER A 213 15.58 12.55 3.11
C SER A 213 14.49 13.55 2.73
N GLU A 214 14.33 13.81 1.42
CA GLU A 214 13.27 14.67 0.90
C GLU A 214 11.91 13.95 0.80
N LEU A 215 11.90 12.61 0.87
CA LEU A 215 10.64 11.84 0.85
C LEU A 215 9.75 12.19 2.04
N THR A 216 8.46 12.28 1.77
CA THR A 216 7.41 12.39 2.78
C THR A 216 6.60 11.10 2.85
N GLY A 217 5.78 10.94 3.90
CA GLY A 217 4.86 9.81 3.98
C GLY A 217 3.83 9.77 2.84
N GLU A 218 3.46 10.94 2.29
CA GLU A 218 2.57 11.05 1.13
C GLU A 218 3.26 10.57 -0.15
N ASP A 219 4.53 10.90 -0.34
CA ASP A 219 5.32 10.39 -1.48
C ASP A 219 5.45 8.87 -1.43
N VAL A 220 5.64 8.29 -0.25
CA VAL A 220 5.70 6.83 -0.07
C VAL A 220 4.36 6.18 -0.43
N LYS A 221 3.25 6.75 -0.01
CA LYS A 221 1.92 6.26 -0.39
C LYS A 221 1.72 6.31 -1.90
N GLU A 222 2.04 7.43 -2.54
CA GLU A 222 1.92 7.58 -4.00
C GLU A 222 2.85 6.61 -4.75
N LEU A 223 4.04 6.32 -4.20
CA LEU A 223 4.96 5.31 -4.74
C LEU A 223 4.31 3.92 -4.73
N LEU A 224 3.83 3.49 -3.56
CA LEU A 224 3.20 2.18 -3.39
C LEU A 224 1.93 2.08 -4.27
N ASP A 225 1.11 3.11 -4.33
CA ASP A 225 -0.08 3.14 -5.17
C ASP A 225 0.28 3.09 -6.67
N THR A 226 1.36 3.76 -7.07
CA THR A 226 1.83 3.70 -8.46
C THR A 226 2.27 2.28 -8.82
N ILE A 227 3.03 1.61 -7.96
CA ILE A 227 3.47 0.22 -8.16
C ILE A 227 2.26 -0.71 -8.27
N ARG A 228 1.28 -0.57 -7.38
CA ARG A 228 0.05 -1.36 -7.37
C ARG A 228 -0.76 -1.19 -8.65
N ARG A 229 -0.95 0.07 -9.09
CA ARG A 229 -1.69 0.38 -10.33
C ARG A 229 -1.00 -0.18 -11.57
N LEU A 230 0.30 -0.40 -11.55
CA LEU A 230 1.02 -1.07 -12.63
C LEU A 230 0.62 -2.53 -12.72
N ASN A 231 0.44 -3.21 -11.59
CA ASN A 231 0.07 -4.61 -11.47
C ASN A 231 0.90 -5.53 -12.40
N GLU A 232 2.22 -5.24 -12.49
CA GLU A 232 3.15 -5.95 -13.39
C GLU A 232 4.05 -6.93 -12.63
N TYR A 233 4.06 -6.87 -11.27
CA TYR A 233 5.00 -7.62 -10.44
C TYR A 233 4.27 -8.38 -9.32
N ASP A 234 4.64 -9.64 -9.13
CA ASP A 234 4.13 -10.51 -8.05
C ASP A 234 4.77 -10.17 -6.72
N PHE A 235 6.02 -9.71 -6.73
CA PHE A 235 6.80 -9.36 -5.55
C PHE A 235 7.40 -7.96 -5.70
N ILE A 236 7.44 -7.24 -4.59
CA ILE A 236 8.15 -5.97 -4.46
C ILE A 236 9.22 -6.16 -3.39
N LEU A 237 10.47 -5.92 -3.74
CA LEU A 237 11.60 -6.01 -2.83
C LEU A 237 12.25 -4.64 -2.67
N ILE A 238 12.32 -4.14 -1.45
CA ILE A 238 12.96 -2.86 -1.12
C ILE A 238 14.21 -3.12 -0.28
N ASN A 239 15.38 -2.75 -0.81
CA ASN A 239 16.60 -2.65 -0.02
C ASN A 239 16.64 -1.28 0.65
N LEU A 240 16.34 -1.22 1.96
CA LEU A 240 16.20 0.01 2.71
C LEU A 240 17.47 0.34 3.50
N GLY A 241 18.19 1.36 3.07
CA GLY A 241 19.46 1.76 3.68
C GLY A 241 19.34 2.83 4.75
N LEU A 242 18.28 3.62 4.74
CA LEU A 242 18.09 4.73 5.66
C LEU A 242 16.66 4.74 6.22
N LEU A 243 16.57 4.82 7.55
CA LEU A 243 15.29 4.99 8.22
C LEU A 243 15.01 6.48 8.46
N THR A 244 13.98 6.99 7.82
CA THR A 244 13.40 8.33 8.00
C THR A 244 11.93 8.19 8.40
N PRO A 245 11.25 9.25 8.84
CA PRO A 245 9.80 9.19 9.05
C PRO A 245 9.03 8.69 7.81
N ALA A 246 9.48 9.07 6.60
CA ALA A 246 8.86 8.63 5.35
C ALA A 246 9.13 7.14 5.06
N THR A 247 10.39 6.70 5.14
CA THR A 247 10.73 5.29 4.89
C THR A 247 10.19 4.35 5.98
N PHE A 248 9.88 4.89 7.17
CA PHE A 248 9.14 4.15 8.19
C PHE A 248 7.72 3.78 7.74
N GLU A 249 7.08 4.57 6.87
CA GLU A 249 5.80 4.19 6.25
C GLU A 249 5.96 2.96 5.34
N LEU A 250 7.11 2.77 4.68
CA LEU A 250 7.42 1.52 3.96
C LEU A 250 7.45 0.33 4.91
N MET A 251 8.12 0.50 6.08
CA MET A 251 8.15 -0.54 7.12
C MET A 251 6.75 -0.91 7.60
N LYS A 252 5.86 0.08 7.77
CA LYS A 252 4.45 -0.18 8.12
C LYS A 252 3.69 -0.94 7.03
N ALA A 253 4.01 -0.68 5.77
CA ALA A 253 3.38 -1.33 4.62
C ALA A 253 3.95 -2.73 4.33
N GLY A 254 5.20 -3.03 4.74
CA GLY A 254 5.87 -4.29 4.47
C GLY A 254 5.15 -5.50 5.05
N LYS A 255 4.92 -6.53 4.25
CA LYS A 255 4.38 -7.81 4.69
C LYS A 255 5.48 -8.70 5.30
N HIS A 256 6.66 -8.64 4.72
CA HIS A 256 7.86 -9.34 5.17
C HIS A 256 8.96 -8.31 5.41
N ILE A 257 9.50 -8.28 6.61
CA ILE A 257 10.57 -7.35 7.00
C ILE A 257 11.74 -8.22 7.49
N GLU A 258 12.77 -8.30 6.68
CA GLU A 258 13.98 -9.06 6.99
C GLU A 258 15.04 -8.11 7.55
N ILE A 259 15.36 -8.26 8.84
CA ILE A 259 16.42 -7.49 9.49
C ILE A 259 17.71 -8.31 9.46
N VAL A 260 18.63 -7.89 8.59
CA VAL A 260 19.90 -8.56 8.41
C VAL A 260 20.88 -8.16 9.53
N VAL A 261 21.42 -9.17 10.20
CA VAL A 261 22.45 -9.03 11.24
C VAL A 261 23.63 -9.94 10.92
N THR A 262 24.80 -9.55 11.40
CA THR A 262 25.99 -10.39 11.35
C THR A 262 26.22 -11.08 12.70
N ARG A 263 27.18 -12.02 12.76
CA ARG A 263 27.62 -12.63 14.04
C ARG A 263 28.44 -11.71 14.92
N LYS A 264 28.66 -10.46 14.50
CA LYS A 264 29.40 -9.48 15.31
C LYS A 264 28.62 -9.11 16.57
N ASN A 265 29.38 -8.93 17.68
CA ASN A 265 28.79 -8.59 18.96
C ASN A 265 27.92 -7.33 18.89
N GLY A 266 26.71 -7.42 19.44
CA GLY A 266 25.76 -6.33 19.54
C GLY A 266 24.94 -6.06 18.26
N ASP A 267 25.11 -6.82 17.18
CA ASP A 267 24.29 -6.64 15.96
C ASP A 267 22.86 -7.14 16.19
N ARG A 268 22.74 -8.34 16.74
CA ARG A 268 21.44 -8.94 17.07
C ARG A 268 20.69 -8.11 18.13
N GLU A 269 21.40 -7.69 19.18
CA GLU A 269 20.82 -6.83 20.22
C GLU A 269 20.32 -5.50 19.65
N SER A 270 21.05 -4.91 18.69
CA SER A 270 20.61 -3.69 17.99
C SER A 270 19.33 -3.92 17.19
N ALA A 271 19.20 -5.05 16.50
CA ALA A 271 17.99 -5.43 15.78
C ALA A 271 16.81 -5.65 16.72
N GLU A 272 17.00 -6.34 17.84
CA GLU A 272 15.97 -6.57 18.86
C GLU A 272 15.50 -5.26 19.50
N ASN A 273 16.43 -4.35 19.82
CA ASN A 273 16.10 -3.01 20.30
C ASN A 273 15.33 -2.19 19.26
N PHE A 274 15.70 -2.30 17.99
CA PHE A 274 14.99 -1.66 16.91
C PHE A 274 13.53 -2.17 16.80
N ILE A 275 13.31 -3.49 16.85
CA ILE A 275 11.97 -4.10 16.83
C ILE A 275 11.14 -3.58 18.02
N ASN A 276 11.72 -3.48 19.21
CA ASN A 276 11.03 -2.95 20.37
C ASN A 276 10.63 -1.47 20.17
N ASN A 277 11.51 -0.67 19.58
CA ASN A 277 11.20 0.72 19.23
C ASN A 277 10.09 0.83 18.20
N MET A 278 10.04 -0.05 17.20
CA MET A 278 8.94 -0.10 16.22
C MET A 278 7.58 -0.33 16.90
N LYS A 279 7.52 -1.19 17.93
CA LYS A 279 6.30 -1.39 18.75
C LYS A 279 5.89 -0.11 19.46
N LEU A 280 6.83 0.61 20.06
CA LEU A 280 6.56 1.90 20.72
C LEU A 280 6.07 2.96 19.74
N LEU A 281 6.50 2.90 18.49
CA LEU A 281 6.06 3.78 17.40
C LEU A 281 4.73 3.35 16.76
N GLY A 282 4.04 2.36 17.33
CA GLY A 282 2.69 1.96 16.95
C GLY A 282 2.57 0.76 16.02
N MET A 283 3.67 0.09 15.66
CA MET A 283 3.63 -1.16 14.89
C MET A 283 3.38 -2.35 15.82
N LYS A 284 2.12 -2.54 16.22
CA LYS A 284 1.73 -3.61 17.18
C LYS A 284 1.92 -5.03 16.63
N ASP A 285 1.87 -5.19 15.32
CA ASP A 285 1.98 -6.48 14.61
C ASP A 285 3.40 -6.78 14.09
N VAL A 286 4.37 -5.94 14.45
CA VAL A 286 5.76 -6.05 13.97
C VAL A 286 6.35 -7.44 14.17
N GLU A 287 6.07 -8.10 15.31
CA GLU A 287 6.59 -9.44 15.63
C GLU A 287 6.15 -10.52 14.64
N ARG A 288 5.01 -10.34 13.97
CA ARG A 288 4.49 -11.31 12.99
C ARG A 288 5.10 -11.11 11.61
N ARG A 289 5.65 -9.92 11.34
CA ARG A 289 6.14 -9.51 10.02
C ARG A 289 7.64 -9.41 9.94
N VAL A 290 8.33 -9.36 11.10
CA VAL A 290 9.78 -9.20 11.17
C VAL A 290 10.45 -10.53 11.42
N GLU A 291 11.48 -10.82 10.61
CA GLU A 291 12.41 -11.91 10.79
C GLU A 291 13.83 -11.34 10.92
N ILE A 292 14.59 -11.84 11.91
CA ILE A 292 16.02 -11.50 12.04
C ILE A 292 16.81 -12.54 11.28
N ILE A 293 17.51 -12.10 10.25
CA ILE A 293 18.33 -12.94 9.37
C ILE A 293 19.78 -12.79 9.74
N GLU A 294 20.39 -13.86 10.26
CA GLU A 294 21.83 -13.90 10.48
C GLU A 294 22.53 -14.24 9.15
N PHE A 295 23.29 -13.27 8.61
CA PHE A 295 23.92 -13.37 7.32
C PHE A 295 25.36 -12.85 7.37
N GLY A 296 26.24 -13.45 6.60
CA GLY A 296 27.66 -13.12 6.51
C GLY A 296 28.57 -14.23 7.00
N THR A 297 29.76 -14.31 6.42
CA THR A 297 30.78 -15.30 6.76
C THR A 297 31.70 -14.76 7.86
N ASP A 298 32.17 -15.67 8.75
CA ASP A 298 33.19 -15.38 9.79
C ASP A 298 34.59 -15.10 9.20
N THR A 299 34.68 -14.86 7.89
CA THR A 299 35.98 -14.71 7.21
C THR A 299 36.40 -13.25 7.16
N TRP A 300 36.88 -12.75 8.29
CA TRP A 300 37.91 -11.72 8.29
C TRP A 300 39.08 -12.24 9.13
N LEU A 301 39.99 -12.96 8.47
CA LEU A 301 41.40 -13.02 8.89
C LEU A 301 42.14 -11.90 8.19
#